data_e1becbe56489de52ad9acce8dc4625bc
#
_entry.id   e1becbe56489de52ad9acce8dc4625bc
#
_cell.length_a   1.000
_cell.length_b   1.000
_cell.length_c   1.000
_cell.angle_alpha   90.00
_cell.angle_beta   90.00
_cell.angle_gamma   90.00
#
_symmetry.space_group_name_H-M   'P 1'
#
loop_
_entity.id
_entity.type
_entity.pdbx_description
1 polymer ?
#
loop_
_entity_poly.entity_id
_entity_poly.type
_entity_poly.pdbx_seq_one_letter_code
_entity_poly.pdbx_strand_id
1 'polypeptide(L)'
;MSTTTEQSPGFEAQLMRKLTWKLMPFLCLCFMAAFLDRVNVGFAKEAMQRELKMDPLVYSMGASAFFVGYFAFEVPSNLILAKVGARGWIARIMVTWAIISASFAFVQGETSFYVLRFLLGAAEAGFFPGVIYYLTKWFPSAYRSRTIALFMMAAAGTGIIGAPLSGALLSLDGVGGLAGYKWLFLVEAMPSLILGIWLFLRLPNGPEEARFLDDKEKSWLAARLEQDRVAAGPSAHTSFKQALTDPRVLVLCFVYFTHVLGGYGVDFFLPSLIKGAYSDSSPFVIGCITGIPAIFAIAIMGPYGKSSDRRNERKWHYALAVWCSALGLLIVSFHPLPILAVVALGVVVAGRWSAVAPFWGLSTTFLSGTAAAGSIALINAVGNLGGICGPVVMGWSEKSLGSTDWGLRVLALMVFLGGVIATRVKVKVDGASKPLSTEGQVAEARS
;
A
#
# COMPACT_ATOMS: atom_id res chain seq x y z
N MET A 1 -23.46 26.04 31.43
CA MET A 1 -22.96 27.16 30.59
C MET A 1 -21.93 26.59 29.62
N SER A 2 -22.39 26.29 28.40
CA SER A 2 -21.54 25.68 27.35
C SER A 2 -20.99 26.86 26.53
N THR A 3 -19.73 27.21 26.79
CA THR A 3 -18.97 28.11 25.93
C THR A 3 -18.46 27.29 24.74
N THR A 4 -19.30 27.06 23.75
CA THR A 4 -18.84 26.71 22.40
C THR A 4 -18.01 27.88 21.86
N THR A 5 -16.72 27.81 22.06
CA THR A 5 -15.77 28.72 21.41
C THR A 5 -15.85 28.42 19.92
N GLU A 6 -16.67 29.18 19.17
CA GLU A 6 -16.58 29.26 17.70
C GLU A 6 -15.21 29.79 17.36
N GLN A 7 -14.28 28.88 17.18
CA GLN A 7 -12.95 29.23 16.67
C GLN A 7 -13.05 29.36 15.16
N SER A 8 -12.52 30.48 14.66
CA SER A 8 -12.55 30.84 13.24
C SER A 8 -12.12 29.66 12.34
N PRO A 9 -12.74 29.47 11.16
CA PRO A 9 -12.35 28.45 10.18
C PRO A 9 -10.85 28.42 9.87
N GLY A 10 -10.14 29.53 10.09
CA GLY A 10 -8.70 29.63 9.93
C GLY A 10 -7.88 28.84 10.97
N PHE A 11 -8.34 28.70 12.22
CA PHE A 11 -7.60 27.99 13.28
C PHE A 11 -7.53 26.48 13.00
N GLU A 12 -8.66 25.86 12.67
CA GLU A 12 -8.73 24.44 12.32
C GLU A 12 -7.81 24.10 11.13
N ALA A 13 -7.90 24.89 10.07
CA ALA A 13 -7.07 24.68 8.88
C ALA A 13 -5.56 24.85 9.19
N GLN A 14 -5.19 25.81 10.04
CA GLN A 14 -3.81 26.01 10.45
C GLN A 14 -3.32 24.85 11.32
N LEU A 15 -4.11 24.37 12.27
CA LEU A 15 -3.77 23.23 13.11
C LEU A 15 -3.60 21.96 12.27
N MET A 16 -4.53 21.66 11.36
CA MET A 16 -4.42 20.50 10.48
C MET A 16 -3.18 20.58 9.57
N ARG A 17 -2.86 21.75 9.05
CA ARG A 17 -1.62 21.98 8.30
C ARG A 17 -0.38 21.74 9.17
N LYS A 18 -0.37 22.23 10.39
CA LYS A 18 0.72 22.04 11.37
C LYS A 18 0.94 20.56 11.67
N LEU A 19 -0.14 19.80 11.97
CA LEU A 19 -0.09 18.35 12.20
C LEU A 19 0.44 17.60 10.98
N THR A 20 -0.07 17.94 9.79
CA THR A 20 0.39 17.32 8.54
C THR A 20 1.88 17.52 8.34
N TRP A 21 2.40 18.73 8.48
CA TRP A 21 3.83 19.00 8.29
C TRP A 21 4.74 18.42 9.39
N LYS A 22 4.21 18.23 10.61
CA LYS A 22 4.99 17.66 11.72
C LYS A 22 5.04 16.14 11.72
N LEU A 23 3.97 15.47 11.28
CA LEU A 23 3.86 14.02 11.38
C LEU A 23 4.06 13.31 10.03
N MET A 24 3.45 13.83 8.96
CA MET A 24 3.38 13.10 7.69
C MET A 24 4.72 12.87 7.00
N PRO A 25 5.65 13.86 6.90
CA PRO A 25 6.92 13.61 6.24
C PRO A 25 7.68 12.44 6.85
N PHE A 26 7.71 12.37 8.18
CA PHE A 26 8.38 11.29 8.89
C PHE A 26 7.69 9.94 8.68
N LEU A 27 6.36 9.87 8.81
CA LEU A 27 5.61 8.65 8.58
C LEU A 27 5.70 8.18 7.13
N CYS A 28 5.71 9.11 6.17
CA CYS A 28 5.94 8.81 4.76
C CYS A 28 7.32 8.19 4.53
N LEU A 29 8.38 8.72 5.15
CA LEU A 29 9.72 8.12 5.09
C LEU A 29 9.75 6.70 5.67
N CYS A 30 9.07 6.47 6.80
CA CYS A 30 8.94 5.13 7.38
C CYS A 30 8.25 4.17 6.40
N PHE A 31 7.19 4.63 5.69
CA PHE A 31 6.48 3.79 4.73
C PHE A 31 7.29 3.54 3.45
N MET A 32 8.04 4.54 2.99
CA MET A 32 8.98 4.36 1.88
C MET A 32 10.04 3.30 2.22
N ALA A 33 10.62 3.36 3.42
CA ALA A 33 11.57 2.36 3.88
C ALA A 33 10.94 0.96 3.95
N ALA A 34 9.72 0.84 4.50
CA ALA A 34 8.99 -0.42 4.55
C ALA A 34 8.73 -0.99 3.16
N PHE A 35 8.28 -0.15 2.21
CA PHE A 35 7.98 -0.59 0.86
C PHE A 35 9.25 -0.97 0.08
N LEU A 36 10.35 -0.27 0.32
CA LEU A 36 11.66 -0.59 -0.25
C LEU A 36 12.14 -1.97 0.22
N ASP A 37 12.17 -2.22 1.52
CA ASP A 37 12.58 -3.51 2.11
C ASP A 37 11.70 -4.68 1.64
N ARG A 38 10.43 -4.42 1.31
CA ARG A 38 9.51 -5.43 0.77
C ARG A 38 9.86 -5.86 -0.65
N VAL A 39 10.23 -4.92 -1.51
CA VAL A 39 10.39 -5.13 -2.96
C VAL A 39 11.84 -5.25 -3.42
N ASN A 40 12.82 -4.90 -2.58
CA ASN A 40 14.25 -4.91 -2.92
C ASN A 40 14.76 -6.29 -3.36
N VAL A 41 14.14 -7.36 -2.87
CA VAL A 41 14.45 -8.72 -3.30
C VAL A 41 14.23 -8.93 -4.81
N GLY A 42 13.39 -8.11 -5.45
CA GLY A 42 13.21 -8.11 -6.90
C GLY A 42 14.49 -7.69 -7.64
N PHE A 43 15.24 -6.74 -7.11
CA PHE A 43 16.55 -6.35 -7.63
C PHE A 43 17.61 -7.42 -7.37
N ALA A 44 17.57 -8.09 -6.22
CA ALA A 44 18.49 -9.14 -5.84
C ALA A 44 18.27 -10.47 -6.57
N LYS A 45 17.09 -10.67 -7.22
CA LYS A 45 16.63 -11.94 -7.82
C LYS A 45 17.70 -12.65 -8.60
N GLU A 46 18.22 -12.04 -9.65
CA GLU A 46 19.14 -12.71 -10.56
C GLU A 46 20.52 -13.02 -9.92
N ALA A 47 21.01 -12.09 -9.07
CA ALA A 47 22.26 -12.30 -8.36
C ALA A 47 22.13 -13.46 -7.35
N MET A 48 21.03 -13.49 -6.60
CA MET A 48 20.73 -14.57 -5.65
C MET A 48 20.51 -15.91 -6.36
N GLN A 49 19.75 -15.94 -7.45
CA GLN A 49 19.53 -17.17 -8.23
C GLN A 49 20.85 -17.73 -8.74
N ARG A 50 21.75 -16.90 -9.21
CA ARG A 50 23.07 -17.31 -9.72
C ARG A 50 24.00 -17.80 -8.61
N GLU A 51 24.15 -17.04 -7.51
CA GLU A 51 25.08 -17.38 -6.42
C GLU A 51 24.58 -18.56 -5.60
N LEU A 52 23.30 -18.61 -5.28
CA LEU A 52 22.69 -19.64 -4.43
C LEU A 52 22.10 -20.80 -5.24
N LYS A 53 22.24 -20.78 -6.57
CA LYS A 53 21.69 -21.79 -7.51
C LYS A 53 20.20 -22.04 -7.30
N MET A 54 19.45 -20.98 -7.01
CA MET A 54 18.00 -21.06 -6.77
C MET A 54 17.21 -21.07 -8.07
N ASP A 55 16.27 -21.98 -8.16
CA ASP A 55 15.28 -22.06 -9.23
C ASP A 55 14.33 -20.82 -9.22
N PRO A 56 13.84 -20.34 -10.38
CA PRO A 56 12.88 -19.25 -10.46
C PRO A 56 11.65 -19.45 -9.60
N LEU A 57 11.14 -20.69 -9.50
CA LEU A 57 9.99 -21.00 -8.65
C LEU A 57 10.34 -20.88 -7.17
N VAL A 58 11.55 -21.31 -6.76
CA VAL A 58 12.05 -21.14 -5.39
C VAL A 58 12.08 -19.67 -4.98
N TYR A 59 12.62 -18.80 -5.85
CA TYR A 59 12.58 -17.36 -5.62
C TYR A 59 11.15 -16.86 -5.42
N SER A 60 10.23 -17.26 -6.28
CA SER A 60 8.84 -16.80 -6.25
C SER A 60 8.07 -17.31 -5.04
N MET A 61 8.31 -18.56 -4.63
CA MET A 61 7.77 -19.11 -3.38
C MET A 61 8.32 -18.38 -2.16
N GLY A 62 9.60 -17.99 -2.17
CA GLY A 62 10.17 -17.16 -1.12
C GLY A 62 9.56 -15.76 -1.09
N ALA A 63 9.37 -15.12 -2.26
CA ALA A 63 8.64 -13.86 -2.33
C ALA A 63 7.24 -13.98 -1.73
N SER A 64 6.55 -15.09 -1.99
CA SER A 64 5.21 -15.40 -1.46
C SER A 64 5.21 -15.72 0.03
N ALA A 65 6.27 -16.36 0.55
CA ALA A 65 6.40 -16.69 1.97
C ALA A 65 6.32 -15.44 2.87
N PHE A 66 6.74 -14.29 2.37
CA PHE A 66 6.54 -12.99 3.03
C PHE A 66 5.06 -12.75 3.35
N PHE A 67 4.18 -12.94 2.37
CA PHE A 67 2.75 -12.69 2.55
C PHE A 67 2.09 -13.70 3.48
N VAL A 68 2.60 -14.93 3.54
CA VAL A 68 2.14 -15.92 4.51
C VAL A 68 2.45 -15.46 5.93
N GLY A 69 3.68 -15.02 6.19
CA GLY A 69 4.09 -14.44 7.47
C GLY A 69 3.30 -13.18 7.82
N TYR A 70 3.16 -12.27 6.84
CA TYR A 70 2.39 -11.04 7.01
C TYR A 70 0.94 -11.30 7.39
N PHE A 71 0.25 -12.18 6.66
CA PHE A 71 -1.14 -12.56 6.91
C PHE A 71 -1.33 -13.21 8.30
N ALA A 72 -0.45 -14.13 8.67
CA ALA A 72 -0.54 -14.84 9.95
C ALA A 72 -0.38 -13.91 11.17
N PHE A 73 0.43 -12.86 11.05
CA PHE A 73 0.78 -11.99 12.18
C PHE A 73 0.11 -10.61 12.13
N GLU A 74 -0.62 -10.24 11.08
CA GLU A 74 -1.27 -8.92 10.96
C GLU A 74 -2.27 -8.68 12.11
N VAL A 75 -3.17 -9.62 12.37
CA VAL A 75 -4.18 -9.48 13.43
C VAL A 75 -3.54 -9.50 14.82
N PRO A 76 -2.70 -10.49 15.19
CA PRO A 76 -2.00 -10.50 16.48
C PRO A 76 -1.21 -9.20 16.73
N SER A 77 -0.49 -8.72 15.73
CA SER A 77 0.30 -7.49 15.83
C SER A 77 -0.55 -6.27 16.15
N ASN A 78 -1.70 -6.13 15.49
CA ASN A 78 -2.62 -5.01 15.73
C ASN A 78 -3.29 -5.08 17.11
N LEU A 79 -3.60 -6.26 17.61
CA LEU A 79 -4.13 -6.44 18.97
C LEU A 79 -3.11 -6.02 20.03
N ILE A 80 -1.84 -6.34 19.83
CA ILE A 80 -0.77 -5.93 20.73
C ILE A 80 -0.56 -4.42 20.65
N LEU A 81 -0.54 -3.85 19.43
CA LEU A 81 -0.41 -2.41 19.20
C LEU A 81 -1.48 -1.60 19.96
N ALA A 82 -2.73 -2.09 19.96
CA ALA A 82 -3.82 -1.44 20.69
C ALA A 82 -3.60 -1.41 22.19
N LYS A 83 -2.88 -2.40 22.76
CA LYS A 83 -2.58 -2.52 24.20
C LYS A 83 -1.33 -1.75 24.63
N VAL A 84 -0.23 -1.85 23.84
CA VAL A 84 1.07 -1.27 24.23
C VAL A 84 1.29 0.16 23.69
N GLY A 85 0.43 0.62 22.80
CA GLY A 85 0.56 1.94 22.16
C GLY A 85 1.34 1.91 20.85
N ALA A 86 1.07 2.93 20.02
CA ALA A 86 1.57 2.96 18.64
C ALA A 86 3.08 3.19 18.57
N ARG A 87 3.63 4.13 19.34
CA ARG A 87 5.07 4.48 19.31
C ARG A 87 5.97 3.26 19.52
N GLY A 88 5.81 2.59 20.65
CA GLY A 88 6.68 1.48 21.02
C GLY A 88 6.52 0.29 20.07
N TRP A 89 5.28 0.00 19.67
CA TRP A 89 5.01 -1.16 18.82
C TRP A 89 5.45 -0.96 17.38
N ILE A 90 5.18 0.21 16.77
CA ILE A 90 5.65 0.54 15.41
C ILE A 90 7.18 0.59 15.36
N ALA A 91 7.83 1.18 16.39
CA ALA A 91 9.28 1.18 16.48
C ALA A 91 9.86 -0.24 16.54
N ARG A 92 9.28 -1.11 17.39
CA ARG A 92 9.66 -2.53 17.46
C ARG A 92 9.53 -3.20 16.11
N ILE A 93 8.39 -3.01 15.42
CA ILE A 93 8.15 -3.53 14.08
C ILE A 93 9.31 -3.09 13.15
N MET A 94 9.61 -1.79 13.07
CA MET A 94 10.64 -1.25 12.18
C MET A 94 12.04 -1.80 12.48
N VAL A 95 12.44 -1.85 13.75
CA VAL A 95 13.76 -2.36 14.15
C VAL A 95 13.87 -3.86 13.87
N THR A 96 12.83 -4.65 14.17
CA THR A 96 12.89 -6.11 13.94
C THR A 96 12.92 -6.45 12.47
N TRP A 97 12.13 -5.78 11.63
CA TRP A 97 12.19 -6.07 10.19
C TRP A 97 13.52 -5.59 9.59
N ALA A 98 14.10 -4.45 10.03
CA ALA A 98 15.39 -3.97 9.54
C ALA A 98 16.51 -5.00 9.80
N ILE A 99 16.54 -5.59 11.01
CA ILE A 99 17.50 -6.65 11.35
C ILE A 99 17.30 -7.87 10.45
N ILE A 100 16.05 -8.30 10.23
CA ILE A 100 15.75 -9.44 9.37
C ILE A 100 16.07 -9.12 7.90
N SER A 101 15.78 -7.89 7.42
CA SER A 101 16.13 -7.44 6.07
C SER A 101 17.65 -7.48 5.87
N ALA A 102 18.43 -6.94 6.80
CA ALA A 102 19.89 -7.02 6.74
C ALA A 102 20.41 -8.48 6.74
N SER A 103 19.70 -9.38 7.42
CA SER A 103 20.10 -10.81 7.50
C SER A 103 20.04 -11.54 6.16
N PHE A 104 19.34 -10.98 5.14
CA PHE A 104 19.35 -11.53 3.78
C PHE A 104 20.75 -11.50 3.14
N ALA A 105 21.66 -10.64 3.59
CA ALA A 105 23.06 -10.65 3.17
C ALA A 105 23.78 -11.97 3.51
N PHE A 106 23.24 -12.76 4.45
CA PHE A 106 23.81 -14.01 4.94
C PHE A 106 23.02 -15.26 4.53
N VAL A 107 22.09 -15.12 3.57
CA VAL A 107 21.32 -16.26 3.01
C VAL A 107 22.30 -17.25 2.36
N GLN A 108 22.13 -18.56 2.68
CA GLN A 108 23.01 -19.63 2.18
C GLN A 108 22.28 -20.62 1.24
N GLY A 109 20.96 -20.49 1.09
CA GLY A 109 20.17 -21.39 0.24
C GLY A 109 18.66 -21.22 0.45
N GLU A 110 17.89 -22.11 -0.15
CA GLU A 110 16.42 -22.04 -0.23
C GLU A 110 15.76 -21.95 1.14
N THR A 111 16.12 -22.82 2.07
CA THR A 111 15.51 -22.87 3.41
C THR A 111 15.71 -21.57 4.17
N SER A 112 16.94 -21.02 4.20
CA SER A 112 17.24 -19.76 4.86
C SER A 112 16.51 -18.60 4.20
N PHE A 113 16.35 -18.64 2.87
CA PHE A 113 15.59 -17.66 2.12
C PHE A 113 14.10 -17.67 2.51
N TYR A 114 13.46 -18.86 2.52
CA TYR A 114 12.06 -18.99 2.93
C TYR A 114 11.82 -18.54 4.37
N VAL A 115 12.67 -18.96 5.29
CA VAL A 115 12.55 -18.59 6.71
C VAL A 115 12.68 -17.09 6.88
N LEU A 116 13.69 -16.46 6.29
CA LEU A 116 13.86 -15.00 6.40
C LEU A 116 12.72 -14.23 5.72
N ARG A 117 12.21 -14.70 4.58
CA ARG A 117 11.03 -14.07 3.93
C ARG A 117 9.78 -14.17 4.79
N PHE A 118 9.52 -15.33 5.39
CA PHE A 118 8.41 -15.52 6.33
C PHE A 118 8.57 -14.62 7.57
N LEU A 119 9.75 -14.61 8.18
CA LEU A 119 10.04 -13.79 9.36
C LEU A 119 9.95 -12.29 9.05
N LEU A 120 10.40 -11.86 7.87
CA LEU A 120 10.27 -10.47 7.41
C LEU A 120 8.80 -10.07 7.32
N GLY A 121 7.96 -10.92 6.70
CA GLY A 121 6.52 -10.70 6.63
C GLY A 121 5.87 -10.63 8.02
N ALA A 122 6.21 -11.56 8.90
CA ALA A 122 5.73 -11.58 10.28
C ALA A 122 6.17 -10.35 11.09
N ALA A 123 7.40 -9.87 10.89
CA ALA A 123 7.94 -8.70 11.56
C ALA A 123 7.30 -7.40 11.07
N GLU A 124 7.06 -7.28 9.75
CA GLU A 124 6.44 -6.10 9.12
C GLU A 124 4.93 -6.03 9.35
N ALA A 125 4.31 -7.18 9.67
CA ALA A 125 2.88 -7.29 9.89
C ALA A 125 2.40 -6.31 10.98
N GLY A 126 1.35 -5.56 10.64
CA GLY A 126 0.78 -4.55 11.54
C GLY A 126 1.38 -3.15 11.40
N PHE A 127 2.43 -2.93 10.58
CA PHE A 127 2.97 -1.59 10.37
C PHE A 127 1.95 -0.65 9.74
N PHE A 128 1.44 -1.01 8.57
CA PHE A 128 0.47 -0.18 7.84
C PHE A 128 -0.79 0.10 8.65
N PRO A 129 -1.55 -0.91 9.14
CA PRO A 129 -2.72 -0.65 9.96
C PRO A 129 -2.38 0.04 11.29
N GLY A 130 -1.18 -0.18 11.84
CA GLY A 130 -0.68 0.51 13.01
C GLY A 130 -0.50 2.02 12.79
N VAL A 131 0.06 2.40 11.65
CA VAL A 131 0.18 3.83 11.28
C VAL A 131 -1.21 4.43 11.02
N ILE A 132 -2.12 3.71 10.34
CA ILE A 132 -3.50 4.19 10.16
C ILE A 132 -4.17 4.41 11.52
N TYR A 133 -4.06 3.46 12.46
CA TYR A 133 -4.56 3.62 13.82
C TYR A 133 -3.93 4.83 14.53
N TYR A 134 -2.61 5.03 14.39
CA TYR A 134 -1.93 6.21 14.92
C TYR A 134 -2.51 7.51 14.35
N LEU A 135 -2.73 7.58 13.04
CA LEU A 135 -3.30 8.74 12.38
C LEU A 135 -4.72 9.06 12.87
N THR A 136 -5.51 8.06 13.28
CA THR A 136 -6.86 8.30 13.85
C THR A 136 -6.82 9.05 15.18
N LYS A 137 -5.71 9.00 15.91
CA LYS A 137 -5.50 9.75 17.16
C LYS A 137 -5.12 11.22 16.93
N TRP A 138 -4.77 11.59 15.69
CA TRP A 138 -4.27 12.92 15.36
C TRP A 138 -5.18 13.70 14.41
N PHE A 139 -5.91 12.99 13.56
CA PHE A 139 -6.69 13.64 12.52
C PHE A 139 -8.19 13.32 12.68
N PRO A 140 -9.03 14.36 12.80
CA PRO A 140 -10.49 14.22 12.74
C PRO A 140 -10.92 13.50 11.46
N SER A 141 -12.10 12.86 11.49
CA SER A 141 -12.67 12.03 10.41
C SER A 141 -12.68 12.74 9.05
N ALA A 142 -12.99 14.03 9.04
CA ALA A 142 -13.01 14.87 7.83
C ALA A 142 -11.66 14.98 7.10
N TYR A 143 -10.53 14.79 7.82
CA TYR A 143 -9.17 14.94 7.27
C TYR A 143 -8.47 13.60 7.03
N ARG A 144 -8.97 12.48 7.61
CA ARG A 144 -8.30 11.16 7.57
C ARG A 144 -8.07 10.66 6.16
N SER A 145 -9.07 10.74 5.30
CA SER A 145 -8.96 10.24 3.92
C SER A 145 -7.83 10.92 3.15
N ARG A 146 -7.72 12.24 3.29
CA ARG A 146 -6.65 13.03 2.65
C ARG A 146 -5.26 12.66 3.20
N THR A 147 -5.16 12.47 4.51
CA THR A 147 -3.91 12.12 5.20
C THR A 147 -3.45 10.71 4.80
N ILE A 148 -4.38 9.74 4.76
CA ILE A 148 -4.11 8.37 4.31
C ILE A 148 -3.71 8.36 2.83
N ALA A 149 -4.36 9.15 1.98
CA ALA A 149 -3.99 9.25 0.57
C ALA A 149 -2.54 9.76 0.40
N LEU A 150 -2.14 10.78 1.19
CA LEU A 150 -0.76 11.28 1.19
C LEU A 150 0.23 10.18 1.63
N PHE A 151 -0.12 9.40 2.65
CA PHE A 151 0.68 8.28 3.12
C PHE A 151 0.85 7.19 2.03
N MET A 152 -0.24 6.84 1.33
CA MET A 152 -0.20 5.88 0.22
C MET A 152 0.63 6.37 -0.98
N MET A 153 0.62 7.68 -1.26
CA MET A 153 1.46 8.26 -2.30
C MET A 153 2.96 8.06 -2.03
N ALA A 154 3.36 8.03 -0.76
CA ALA A 154 4.76 7.77 -0.41
C ALA A 154 5.20 6.36 -0.85
N ALA A 155 4.35 5.34 -0.67
CA ALA A 155 4.65 3.98 -1.14
C ALA A 155 4.78 3.93 -2.67
N ALA A 156 3.85 4.57 -3.41
CA ALA A 156 3.93 4.64 -4.87
C ALA A 156 5.21 5.35 -5.35
N GLY A 157 5.67 6.35 -4.60
CA GLY A 157 6.89 7.12 -4.91
C GLY A 157 8.20 6.45 -4.52
N THR A 158 8.17 5.35 -3.73
CA THR A 158 9.39 4.66 -3.27
C THR A 158 10.28 4.25 -4.45
N GLY A 159 9.70 3.79 -5.55
CA GLY A 159 10.46 3.36 -6.74
C GLY A 159 11.30 4.46 -7.38
N ILE A 160 10.94 5.73 -7.21
CA ILE A 160 11.68 6.87 -7.82
C ILE A 160 13.09 6.98 -7.23
N ILE A 161 13.22 6.76 -5.92
CA ILE A 161 14.51 6.86 -5.21
C ILE A 161 15.09 5.46 -4.97
N GLY A 162 14.25 4.52 -4.56
CA GLY A 162 14.66 3.18 -4.18
C GLY A 162 15.25 2.39 -5.36
N ALA A 163 14.62 2.43 -6.54
CA ALA A 163 15.11 1.67 -7.68
C ALA A 163 16.51 2.11 -8.17
N PRO A 164 16.81 3.41 -8.34
CA PRO A 164 18.18 3.85 -8.61
C PRO A 164 19.17 3.48 -7.49
N LEU A 165 18.76 3.57 -6.21
CA LEU A 165 19.58 3.19 -5.08
C LEU A 165 19.91 1.70 -5.11
N SER A 166 18.90 0.83 -5.30
CA SER A 166 19.10 -0.62 -5.44
C SER A 166 20.06 -0.96 -6.59
N GLY A 167 19.89 -0.29 -7.75
CA GLY A 167 20.79 -0.46 -8.89
C GLY A 167 22.23 -0.01 -8.60
N ALA A 168 22.40 1.10 -7.89
CA ALA A 168 23.74 1.58 -7.47
C ALA A 168 24.42 0.58 -6.51
N LEU A 169 23.66 0.05 -5.54
CA LEU A 169 24.17 -0.92 -4.58
C LEU A 169 24.54 -2.24 -5.23
N LEU A 170 23.76 -2.70 -6.22
CA LEU A 170 24.11 -3.88 -7.02
C LEU A 170 25.39 -3.67 -7.83
N SER A 171 25.73 -2.44 -8.22
CA SER A 171 26.98 -2.13 -8.94
C SER A 171 28.23 -2.24 -8.05
N LEU A 172 28.06 -2.41 -6.72
CA LEU A 172 29.15 -2.67 -5.77
C LEU A 172 29.55 -4.17 -5.71
N ASP A 173 29.16 -4.97 -6.72
CA ASP A 173 29.51 -6.39 -6.79
C ASP A 173 31.02 -6.61 -6.74
N GLY A 174 31.48 -7.46 -5.81
CA GLY A 174 32.91 -7.71 -5.54
C GLY A 174 33.59 -6.70 -4.59
N VAL A 175 32.99 -5.56 -4.29
CA VAL A 175 33.57 -4.59 -3.35
C VAL A 175 33.58 -5.19 -1.93
N GLY A 176 34.73 -5.12 -1.27
CA GLY A 176 34.92 -5.73 0.06
C GLY A 176 34.72 -7.26 0.10
N GLY A 177 34.82 -7.93 -1.05
CA GLY A 177 34.59 -9.38 -1.16
C GLY A 177 33.13 -9.81 -1.04
N LEU A 178 32.19 -8.86 -1.09
CA LEU A 178 30.75 -9.11 -1.00
C LEU A 178 30.07 -9.02 -2.36
N ALA A 179 29.08 -9.88 -2.61
CA ALA A 179 28.21 -9.76 -3.76
C ALA A 179 27.34 -8.51 -3.65
N GLY A 180 27.02 -7.89 -4.79
CA GLY A 180 26.26 -6.64 -4.84
C GLY A 180 24.90 -6.69 -4.12
N TYR A 181 24.19 -7.82 -4.17
CA TYR A 181 22.92 -7.97 -3.45
C TYR A 181 23.06 -7.96 -1.92
N LYS A 182 24.24 -8.34 -1.39
CA LYS A 182 24.52 -8.26 0.05
C LYS A 182 24.64 -6.80 0.50
N TRP A 183 25.30 -5.96 -0.31
CA TRP A 183 25.32 -4.52 -0.10
C TRP A 183 23.92 -3.92 -0.13
N LEU A 184 23.09 -4.36 -1.07
CA LEU A 184 21.69 -3.91 -1.18
C LEU A 184 20.93 -4.18 0.13
N PHE A 185 20.91 -5.39 0.65
CA PHE A 185 20.19 -5.71 1.87
C PHE A 185 20.74 -5.01 3.10
N LEU A 186 22.08 -4.91 3.23
CA LEU A 186 22.71 -4.26 4.37
C LEU A 186 22.42 -2.74 4.40
N VAL A 187 22.54 -2.07 3.26
CA VAL A 187 22.41 -0.60 3.19
C VAL A 187 20.94 -0.18 3.21
N GLU A 188 20.05 -0.89 2.49
CA GLU A 188 18.62 -0.54 2.45
C GLU A 188 17.89 -0.82 3.75
N ALA A 189 18.37 -1.74 4.59
CA ALA A 189 17.84 -1.94 5.93
C ALA A 189 18.19 -0.79 6.91
N MET A 190 19.26 -0.03 6.66
CA MET A 190 19.69 1.04 7.57
C MET A 190 18.67 2.17 7.76
N PRO A 191 18.01 2.70 6.71
CA PRO A 191 16.93 3.67 6.88
C PRO A 191 15.83 3.17 7.81
N SER A 192 15.39 1.92 7.68
CA SER A 192 14.36 1.32 8.53
C SER A 192 14.81 1.24 9.99
N LEU A 193 16.06 0.86 10.24
CA LEU A 193 16.63 0.81 11.58
C LEU A 193 16.73 2.21 12.22
N ILE A 194 17.29 3.16 11.50
CA ILE A 194 17.47 4.55 11.97
C ILE A 194 16.11 5.20 12.26
N LEU A 195 15.17 5.09 11.31
CA LEU A 195 13.83 5.65 11.45
C LEU A 195 13.06 4.96 12.58
N GLY A 196 13.22 3.65 12.78
CA GLY A 196 12.60 2.90 13.86
C GLY A 196 13.10 3.36 15.25
N ILE A 197 14.40 3.54 15.41
CA ILE A 197 14.99 4.08 16.64
C ILE A 197 14.52 5.53 16.86
N TRP A 198 14.53 6.36 15.82
CA TRP A 198 14.09 7.75 15.93
C TRP A 198 12.61 7.87 16.26
N LEU A 199 11.78 7.00 15.68
CA LEU A 199 10.34 6.88 16.00
C LEU A 199 10.15 6.64 17.50
N PHE A 200 10.86 5.67 18.06
CA PHE A 200 10.80 5.37 19.49
C PHE A 200 11.18 6.58 20.37
N LEU A 201 12.19 7.33 19.97
CA LEU A 201 12.72 8.44 20.75
C LEU A 201 11.91 9.75 20.61
N ARG A 202 11.26 9.98 19.47
CA ARG A 202 10.73 11.30 19.12
C ARG A 202 9.22 11.35 18.84
N LEU A 203 8.60 10.23 18.43
CA LEU A 203 7.19 10.24 18.07
C LEU A 203 6.33 10.25 19.35
N PRO A 204 5.42 11.25 19.56
CA PRO A 204 4.50 11.22 20.69
C PRO A 204 3.39 10.16 20.45
N ASN A 205 2.89 9.52 21.51
CA ASN A 205 1.80 8.53 21.41
C ASN A 205 0.45 9.15 21.05
N GLY A 206 0.24 10.39 21.42
CA GLY A 206 -0.98 11.15 21.21
C GLY A 206 -0.76 12.65 21.38
N PRO A 207 -1.80 13.45 21.10
CA PRO A 207 -1.74 14.91 21.19
C PRO A 207 -1.29 15.43 22.56
N GLU A 208 -1.59 14.72 23.63
CA GLU A 208 -1.26 15.10 25.01
C GLU A 208 0.27 15.18 25.21
N GLU A 209 1.02 14.25 24.60
CA GLU A 209 2.48 14.20 24.69
C GLU A 209 3.18 15.18 23.71
N ALA A 210 2.44 15.80 22.81
CA ALA A 210 3.00 16.63 21.74
C ALA A 210 3.53 17.96 22.28
N ARG A 211 4.85 18.14 22.29
CA ARG A 211 5.51 19.38 22.70
C ARG A 211 5.34 20.52 21.69
N PHE A 212 4.95 20.22 20.46
CA PHE A 212 4.76 21.20 19.39
C PHE A 212 3.33 21.76 19.35
N LEU A 213 2.42 21.26 20.18
CA LEU A 213 1.07 21.78 20.35
C LEU A 213 0.97 22.58 21.64
N ASP A 214 0.30 23.73 21.58
CA ASP A 214 -0.09 24.49 22.76
C ASP A 214 -1.35 23.88 23.42
N ASP A 215 -1.69 24.35 24.63
CA ASP A 215 -2.80 23.80 25.41
C ASP A 215 -4.16 24.03 24.74
N LYS A 216 -4.30 25.13 23.99
CA LYS A 216 -5.51 25.45 23.24
C LYS A 216 -5.69 24.50 22.06
N GLU A 217 -4.61 24.22 21.32
CA GLU A 217 -4.59 23.27 20.21
C GLU A 217 -4.89 21.84 20.69
N LYS A 218 -4.31 21.43 21.82
CA LYS A 218 -4.56 20.13 22.45
C LYS A 218 -6.01 19.97 22.87
N SER A 219 -6.56 20.96 23.58
CA SER A 219 -7.93 20.93 24.06
C SER A 219 -8.94 20.88 22.91
N TRP A 220 -8.72 21.68 21.87
CA TRP A 220 -9.57 21.67 20.68
C TRP A 220 -9.53 20.31 19.98
N LEU A 221 -8.34 19.77 19.77
CA LEU A 221 -8.15 18.49 19.08
C LEU A 221 -8.79 17.34 19.86
N ALA A 222 -8.60 17.30 21.18
CA ALA A 222 -9.23 16.29 22.05
C ALA A 222 -10.76 16.36 21.98
N ALA A 223 -11.35 17.57 22.05
CA ALA A 223 -12.80 17.75 21.95
C ALA A 223 -13.33 17.31 20.59
N ARG A 224 -12.61 17.63 19.49
CA ARG A 224 -13.01 17.25 18.13
C ARG A 224 -12.93 15.74 17.89
N LEU A 225 -11.87 15.09 18.34
CA LEU A 225 -11.72 13.64 18.25
C LEU A 225 -12.77 12.91 19.09
N GLU A 226 -13.12 13.44 20.25
CA GLU A 226 -14.18 12.88 21.08
C GLU A 226 -15.56 13.04 20.42
N GLN A 227 -15.86 14.17 19.79
CA GLN A 227 -17.07 14.35 18.98
C GLN A 227 -17.17 13.31 17.87
N ASP A 228 -16.08 13.08 17.13
CA ASP A 228 -16.02 12.04 16.10
C ASP A 228 -16.26 10.64 16.67
N ARG A 229 -15.71 10.36 17.86
CA ARG A 229 -15.88 9.08 18.57
C ARG A 229 -17.35 8.85 18.98
N VAL A 230 -17.98 9.88 19.53
CA VAL A 230 -19.39 9.84 19.92
C VAL A 230 -20.28 9.69 18.68
N ALA A 231 -20.00 10.45 17.62
CA ALA A 231 -20.76 10.38 16.37
C ALA A 231 -20.65 9.00 15.68
N ALA A 232 -19.51 8.33 15.82
CA ALA A 232 -19.32 6.97 15.29
C ALA A 232 -20.16 5.91 16.05
N GLY A 233 -20.64 6.21 17.25
CA GLY A 233 -21.39 5.30 18.10
C GLY A 233 -20.56 4.14 18.66
N PRO A 234 -21.16 3.25 19.47
CA PRO A 234 -20.48 2.06 19.95
C PRO A 234 -20.11 1.17 18.79
N SER A 235 -18.85 0.71 18.78
CA SER A 235 -18.35 -0.26 17.78
C SER A 235 -19.18 -1.54 17.92
N ALA A 236 -20.22 -1.67 17.12
CA ALA A 236 -20.96 -2.91 17.09
C ALA A 236 -20.02 -3.96 16.50
N HIS A 237 -19.74 -5.00 17.29
CA HIS A 237 -19.03 -6.20 16.85
C HIS A 237 -19.89 -6.91 15.81
N THR A 238 -19.79 -6.47 14.56
CA THR A 238 -20.48 -7.15 13.47
C THR A 238 -19.78 -8.46 13.22
N SER A 239 -20.56 -9.50 13.20
CA SER A 239 -20.07 -10.85 13.02
C SER A 239 -19.29 -10.95 11.71
N PHE A 240 -17.99 -11.25 11.77
CA PHE A 240 -17.15 -11.67 10.63
C PHE A 240 -17.87 -12.74 9.78
N LYS A 241 -18.72 -13.56 10.41
CA LYS A 241 -19.59 -14.53 9.73
C LYS A 241 -20.58 -13.88 8.76
N GLN A 242 -21.12 -12.70 9.07
CA GLN A 242 -22.03 -12.00 8.14
C GLN A 242 -21.30 -11.47 6.91
N ALA A 243 -20.06 -10.99 7.08
CA ALA A 243 -19.22 -10.59 5.96
C ALA A 243 -18.90 -11.77 5.01
N LEU A 244 -18.66 -12.96 5.57
CA LEU A 244 -18.39 -14.19 4.80
C LEU A 244 -19.58 -14.67 3.96
N THR A 245 -20.79 -14.30 4.31
CA THR A 245 -22.03 -14.73 3.63
C THR A 245 -22.61 -13.68 2.67
N ASP A 246 -22.10 -12.43 2.69
CA ASP A 246 -22.57 -11.40 1.78
C ASP A 246 -21.94 -11.56 0.38
N PRO A 247 -22.70 -11.90 -0.67
CA PRO A 247 -22.17 -12.08 -2.02
C PRO A 247 -21.43 -10.82 -2.54
N ARG A 248 -21.82 -9.63 -2.10
CA ARG A 248 -21.18 -8.37 -2.51
C ARG A 248 -19.77 -8.27 -1.94
N VAL A 249 -19.59 -8.65 -0.68
CA VAL A 249 -18.29 -8.71 -0.02
C VAL A 249 -17.39 -9.72 -0.71
N LEU A 250 -17.90 -10.91 -1.04
CA LEU A 250 -17.15 -11.94 -1.75
C LEU A 250 -16.71 -11.48 -3.15
N VAL A 251 -17.58 -10.77 -3.86
CA VAL A 251 -17.23 -10.15 -5.16
C VAL A 251 -16.11 -9.13 -5.00
N LEU A 252 -16.20 -8.26 -3.99
CA LEU A 252 -15.14 -7.27 -3.71
C LEU A 252 -13.83 -7.94 -3.25
N CYS A 253 -13.90 -9.05 -2.51
CA CYS A 253 -12.73 -9.86 -2.17
C CYS A 253 -12.02 -10.36 -3.43
N PHE A 254 -12.76 -10.90 -4.39
CA PHE A 254 -12.19 -11.38 -5.66
C PHE A 254 -11.60 -10.23 -6.48
N VAL A 255 -12.31 -9.11 -6.59
CA VAL A 255 -11.84 -7.91 -7.31
C VAL A 255 -10.53 -7.40 -6.70
N TYR A 256 -10.44 -7.33 -5.37
CA TYR A 256 -9.22 -6.88 -4.70
C TYR A 256 -8.09 -7.91 -4.78
N PHE A 257 -8.43 -9.19 -4.72
CA PHE A 257 -7.47 -10.27 -4.95
C PHE A 257 -6.79 -10.16 -6.32
N THR A 258 -7.54 -9.96 -7.40
CA THR A 258 -6.97 -9.82 -8.75
C THR A 258 -6.11 -8.57 -8.88
N HIS A 259 -6.49 -7.47 -8.22
CA HIS A 259 -5.71 -6.23 -8.15
C HIS A 259 -4.34 -6.45 -7.46
N VAL A 260 -4.35 -7.09 -6.30
CA VAL A 260 -3.15 -7.38 -5.51
C VAL A 260 -2.26 -8.40 -6.21
N LEU A 261 -2.87 -9.44 -6.82
CA LEU A 261 -2.19 -10.48 -7.61
C LEU A 261 -1.38 -9.86 -8.77
N GLY A 262 -2.01 -9.03 -9.58
CA GLY A 262 -1.33 -8.33 -10.67
C GLY A 262 -0.24 -7.38 -10.15
N GLY A 263 -0.51 -6.68 -9.06
CA GLY A 263 0.42 -5.74 -8.46
C GLY A 263 1.72 -6.39 -8.01
N TYR A 264 1.66 -7.33 -7.08
CA TYR A 264 2.88 -7.98 -6.56
C TYR A 264 3.51 -8.96 -7.54
N GLY A 265 2.71 -9.56 -8.46
CA GLY A 265 3.28 -10.33 -9.56
C GLY A 265 4.25 -9.50 -10.41
N VAL A 266 3.95 -8.21 -10.60
CA VAL A 266 4.85 -7.29 -11.32
C VAL A 266 5.95 -6.74 -10.42
N ASP A 267 5.65 -6.26 -9.22
CA ASP A 267 6.62 -5.55 -8.37
C ASP A 267 7.90 -6.37 -8.13
N PHE A 268 7.78 -7.68 -7.89
CA PHE A 268 8.92 -8.56 -7.65
C PHE A 268 9.70 -8.91 -8.92
N PHE A 269 9.12 -8.70 -10.09
CA PHE A 269 9.75 -9.01 -11.38
C PHE A 269 10.09 -7.76 -12.18
N LEU A 270 9.68 -6.57 -11.74
CA LEU A 270 9.88 -5.32 -12.47
C LEU A 270 11.34 -5.06 -12.88
N PRO A 271 12.34 -5.21 -11.98
CA PRO A 271 13.74 -5.05 -12.37
C PRO A 271 14.17 -6.06 -13.44
N SER A 272 13.75 -7.33 -13.33
CA SER A 272 14.07 -8.37 -14.32
C SER A 272 13.40 -8.12 -15.67
N LEU A 273 12.15 -7.64 -15.69
CA LEU A 273 11.45 -7.27 -16.92
C LEU A 273 12.15 -6.10 -17.64
N ILE A 274 12.60 -5.09 -16.89
CA ILE A 274 13.39 -3.98 -17.43
C ILE A 274 14.73 -4.49 -17.94
N LYS A 275 15.43 -5.34 -17.19
CA LYS A 275 16.69 -5.91 -17.61
C LYS A 275 16.56 -6.76 -18.86
N GLY A 276 15.47 -7.50 -19.03
CA GLY A 276 15.20 -8.25 -20.25
C GLY A 276 15.10 -7.36 -21.50
N ALA A 277 14.60 -6.13 -21.33
CA ALA A 277 14.52 -5.14 -22.42
C ALA A 277 15.84 -4.35 -22.63
N TYR A 278 16.70 -4.25 -21.61
CA TYR A 278 17.94 -3.46 -21.59
C TYR A 278 19.12 -4.33 -21.11
N SER A 279 19.32 -5.51 -21.72
CA SER A 279 20.27 -6.54 -21.30
C SER A 279 21.70 -6.05 -21.09
N ASP A 280 22.18 -5.13 -21.94
CA ASP A 280 23.55 -4.62 -21.95
C ASP A 280 23.79 -3.46 -20.97
N SER A 281 22.75 -3.04 -20.25
CA SER A 281 22.83 -1.90 -19.34
C SER A 281 23.39 -2.31 -17.97
N SER A 282 24.13 -1.38 -17.36
CA SER A 282 24.65 -1.59 -15.99
C SER A 282 23.49 -1.67 -14.96
N PRO A 283 23.72 -2.31 -13.79
CA PRO A 283 22.70 -2.40 -12.74
C PRO A 283 22.15 -1.03 -12.31
N PHE A 284 22.99 -0.01 -12.27
CA PHE A 284 22.57 1.37 -11.95
C PHE A 284 21.59 1.92 -12.99
N VAL A 285 21.89 1.74 -14.28
CA VAL A 285 21.00 2.19 -15.37
C VAL A 285 19.66 1.44 -15.31
N ILE A 286 19.69 0.12 -15.10
CA ILE A 286 18.49 -0.69 -14.89
C ILE A 286 17.67 -0.15 -13.71
N GLY A 287 18.32 0.20 -12.60
CA GLY A 287 17.67 0.81 -11.45
C GLY A 287 16.99 2.13 -11.82
N CYS A 288 17.69 3.03 -12.52
CA CYS A 288 17.11 4.30 -12.96
C CYS A 288 15.88 4.10 -13.87
N ILE A 289 15.95 3.18 -14.82
CA ILE A 289 14.84 2.88 -15.73
C ILE A 289 13.67 2.24 -14.94
N THR A 290 13.96 1.36 -14.00
CA THR A 290 12.96 0.72 -13.12
C THR A 290 12.21 1.74 -12.25
N GLY A 291 12.80 2.89 -11.96
CA GLY A 291 12.16 4.00 -11.24
C GLY A 291 11.14 4.79 -12.09
N ILE A 292 11.23 4.76 -13.43
CA ILE A 292 10.36 5.53 -14.33
C ILE A 292 8.86 5.18 -14.15
N PRO A 293 8.43 3.92 -14.06
CA PRO A 293 7.04 3.55 -13.79
C PRO A 293 6.43 4.20 -12.54
N ALA A 294 7.22 4.44 -11.48
CA ALA A 294 6.76 5.13 -10.29
C ALA A 294 6.45 6.62 -10.53
N ILE A 295 7.16 7.26 -11.46
CA ILE A 295 6.87 8.65 -11.87
C ILE A 295 5.50 8.72 -12.53
N PHE A 296 5.16 7.77 -13.42
CA PHE A 296 3.84 7.66 -14.02
C PHE A 296 2.74 7.51 -12.95
N ALA A 297 2.98 6.65 -11.95
CA ALA A 297 2.03 6.45 -10.86
C ALA A 297 1.76 7.76 -10.10
N ILE A 298 2.80 8.45 -9.65
CA ILE A 298 2.67 9.70 -8.88
C ILE A 298 1.99 10.80 -9.72
N ALA A 299 2.34 10.92 -11.01
CA ALA A 299 1.75 11.93 -11.87
C ALA A 299 0.24 11.72 -12.12
N ILE A 300 -0.21 10.45 -12.19
CA ILE A 300 -1.55 10.10 -12.63
C ILE A 300 -2.50 9.86 -11.45
N MET A 301 -2.07 9.18 -10.37
CA MET A 301 -2.97 8.73 -9.31
C MET A 301 -3.73 9.87 -8.61
N GLY A 302 -3.10 11.02 -8.39
CA GLY A 302 -3.71 12.16 -7.73
C GLY A 302 -4.82 12.82 -8.55
N PRO A 303 -4.55 13.28 -9.78
CA PRO A 303 -5.58 13.79 -10.70
C PRO A 303 -6.69 12.79 -10.99
N TYR A 304 -6.35 11.50 -11.14
CA TYR A 304 -7.31 10.43 -11.39
C TYR A 304 -8.29 10.24 -10.23
N GLY A 305 -7.79 10.19 -9.01
CA GLY A 305 -8.62 10.11 -7.81
C GLY A 305 -9.56 11.31 -7.68
N LYS A 306 -9.05 12.54 -7.91
CA LYS A 306 -9.88 13.76 -7.94
C LYS A 306 -10.97 13.71 -9.01
N SER A 307 -10.69 13.12 -10.19
CA SER A 307 -11.68 12.93 -11.25
C SER A 307 -12.81 12.01 -10.80
N SER A 308 -12.48 10.88 -10.18
CA SER A 308 -13.45 9.96 -9.60
C SER A 308 -14.34 10.62 -8.54
N ASP A 309 -13.74 11.45 -7.65
CA ASP A 309 -14.44 12.17 -6.61
C ASP A 309 -15.41 13.23 -7.19
N ARG A 310 -14.93 14.06 -8.13
CA ARG A 310 -15.74 15.12 -8.76
C ARG A 310 -16.94 14.57 -9.53
N ARG A 311 -16.79 13.42 -10.19
CA ARG A 311 -17.84 12.77 -10.97
C ARG A 311 -18.74 11.88 -10.11
N ASN A 312 -18.38 11.70 -8.83
CA ASN A 312 -18.99 10.72 -7.93
C ASN A 312 -19.11 9.33 -8.56
N GLU A 313 -18.11 8.96 -9.37
CA GLU A 313 -18.09 7.73 -10.15
C GLU A 313 -16.86 6.92 -9.76
N ARG A 314 -17.06 5.77 -9.13
CA ARG A 314 -16.00 4.90 -8.59
C ARG A 314 -15.75 3.67 -9.48
N LYS A 315 -16.83 3.10 -10.00
CA LYS A 315 -16.85 1.81 -10.65
C LYS A 315 -16.07 1.81 -11.97
N TRP A 316 -16.38 2.77 -12.84
CA TRP A 316 -15.71 2.90 -14.14
C TRP A 316 -14.27 3.43 -14.01
N HIS A 317 -14.02 4.30 -13.03
CA HIS A 317 -12.63 4.71 -12.74
C HIS A 317 -11.80 3.52 -12.28
N TYR A 318 -12.33 2.65 -11.41
CA TYR A 318 -11.61 1.44 -11.04
C TYR A 318 -11.36 0.55 -12.26
N ALA A 319 -12.40 0.23 -13.03
CA ALA A 319 -12.32 -0.68 -14.17
C ALA A 319 -11.34 -0.17 -15.24
N LEU A 320 -11.43 1.11 -15.64
CA LEU A 320 -10.52 1.70 -16.62
C LEU A 320 -9.05 1.66 -16.16
N ALA A 321 -8.79 1.97 -14.89
CA ALA A 321 -7.44 1.95 -14.35
C ALA A 321 -6.83 0.53 -14.40
N VAL A 322 -7.59 -0.51 -13.98
CA VAL A 322 -7.09 -1.89 -14.02
C VAL A 322 -7.04 -2.45 -15.44
N TRP A 323 -7.92 -2.04 -16.35
CA TRP A 323 -7.85 -2.43 -17.77
C TRP A 323 -6.65 -1.82 -18.48
N CYS A 324 -6.29 -0.56 -18.20
CA CYS A 324 -5.04 0.02 -18.66
C CYS A 324 -3.84 -0.78 -18.13
N SER A 325 -3.87 -1.17 -16.85
CA SER A 325 -2.83 -2.04 -16.27
C SER A 325 -2.77 -3.40 -16.97
N ALA A 326 -3.91 -4.05 -17.19
CA ALA A 326 -3.98 -5.33 -17.90
C ALA A 326 -3.46 -5.24 -19.35
N LEU A 327 -3.80 -4.17 -20.07
CA LEU A 327 -3.28 -3.91 -21.41
C LEU A 327 -1.75 -3.73 -21.39
N GLY A 328 -1.23 -2.97 -20.44
CA GLY A 328 0.22 -2.81 -20.28
C GLY A 328 0.93 -4.13 -20.03
N LEU A 329 0.40 -5.00 -19.15
CA LEU A 329 0.92 -6.35 -18.91
C LEU A 329 0.95 -7.20 -20.19
N LEU A 330 -0.15 -7.15 -20.95
CA LEU A 330 -0.26 -7.87 -22.21
C LEU A 330 0.76 -7.38 -23.23
N ILE A 331 0.95 -6.07 -23.37
CA ILE A 331 1.96 -5.48 -24.27
C ILE A 331 3.37 -5.96 -23.90
N VAL A 332 3.73 -5.91 -22.61
CA VAL A 332 5.05 -6.35 -22.14
C VAL A 332 5.30 -7.82 -22.47
N SER A 333 4.26 -8.67 -22.43
CA SER A 333 4.40 -10.12 -22.71
C SER A 333 4.72 -10.47 -24.18
N PHE A 334 4.76 -9.50 -25.06
CA PHE A 334 5.15 -9.66 -26.47
C PHE A 334 6.54 -9.10 -26.80
N HIS A 335 7.36 -8.82 -25.80
CA HIS A 335 8.72 -8.28 -25.95
C HIS A 335 8.78 -7.05 -26.88
N PRO A 336 8.05 -5.98 -26.57
CA PRO A 336 8.03 -4.80 -27.41
C PRO A 336 9.39 -4.11 -27.41
N LEU A 337 9.58 -3.09 -28.28
CA LEU A 337 10.75 -2.24 -28.22
C LEU A 337 11.00 -1.73 -26.79
N PRO A 338 12.27 -1.60 -26.35
CA PRO A 338 12.61 -1.27 -24.96
C PRO A 338 11.87 -0.05 -24.39
N ILE A 339 11.77 1.03 -25.17
CA ILE A 339 11.02 2.23 -24.79
C ILE A 339 9.54 1.92 -24.55
N LEU A 340 8.93 1.11 -25.45
CA LEU A 340 7.51 0.73 -25.31
C LEU A 340 7.29 -0.17 -24.09
N ALA A 341 8.25 -1.05 -23.75
CA ALA A 341 8.22 -1.85 -22.53
C ALA A 341 8.18 -0.95 -21.27
N VAL A 342 9.03 0.07 -21.21
CA VAL A 342 9.05 1.03 -20.07
C VAL A 342 7.75 1.80 -19.97
N VAL A 343 7.21 2.30 -21.09
CA VAL A 343 5.94 3.03 -21.12
C VAL A 343 4.79 2.10 -20.69
N ALA A 344 4.75 0.87 -21.21
CA ALA A 344 3.74 -0.12 -20.84
C ALA A 344 3.80 -0.46 -19.35
N LEU A 345 4.99 -0.68 -18.78
CA LEU A 345 5.18 -0.88 -17.34
C LEU A 345 4.79 0.39 -16.54
N GLY A 346 5.04 1.57 -17.07
CA GLY A 346 4.56 2.83 -16.52
C GLY A 346 3.03 2.87 -16.42
N VAL A 347 2.34 2.43 -17.48
CA VAL A 347 0.87 2.32 -17.50
C VAL A 347 0.38 1.25 -16.51
N VAL A 348 1.09 0.11 -16.40
CA VAL A 348 0.78 -0.94 -15.40
C VAL A 348 0.80 -0.37 -14.00
N VAL A 349 1.90 0.26 -13.61
CA VAL A 349 2.09 0.78 -12.25
C VAL A 349 1.14 1.95 -11.97
N ALA A 350 0.97 2.86 -12.92
CA ALA A 350 0.03 3.97 -12.80
C ALA A 350 -1.42 3.50 -12.69
N GLY A 351 -1.85 2.56 -13.51
CA GLY A 351 -3.19 1.98 -13.46
C GLY A 351 -3.48 1.30 -12.12
N ARG A 352 -2.52 0.49 -11.65
CA ARG A 352 -2.61 -0.16 -10.35
C ARG A 352 -2.80 0.86 -9.20
N TRP A 353 -1.90 1.82 -9.04
CA TRP A 353 -1.99 2.80 -7.95
C TRP A 353 -3.20 3.73 -8.07
N SER A 354 -3.61 4.07 -9.30
CA SER A 354 -4.80 4.89 -9.54
C SER A 354 -6.11 4.16 -9.21
N ALA A 355 -6.14 2.84 -9.26
CA ALA A 355 -7.33 2.03 -8.94
C ALA A 355 -7.61 1.96 -7.42
N VAL A 356 -6.62 2.19 -6.55
CA VAL A 356 -6.76 1.99 -5.09
C VAL A 356 -7.85 2.88 -4.49
N ALA A 357 -7.84 4.19 -4.77
CA ALA A 357 -8.82 5.12 -4.22
C ALA A 357 -10.25 4.85 -4.73
N PRO A 358 -10.51 4.66 -6.04
CA PRO A 358 -11.82 4.26 -6.54
C PRO A 358 -12.31 2.93 -5.96
N PHE A 359 -11.42 1.93 -5.78
CA PHE A 359 -11.79 0.64 -5.17
C PHE A 359 -12.32 0.79 -3.76
N TRP A 360 -11.56 1.45 -2.89
CA TRP A 360 -11.99 1.65 -1.50
C TRP A 360 -13.20 2.59 -1.41
N GLY A 361 -13.29 3.60 -2.28
CA GLY A 361 -14.47 4.42 -2.41
C GLY A 361 -15.71 3.62 -2.84
N LEU A 362 -15.58 2.69 -3.78
CA LEU A 362 -16.64 1.77 -4.19
C LEU A 362 -17.04 0.85 -3.02
N SER A 363 -16.07 0.25 -2.35
CA SER A 363 -16.32 -0.68 -1.24
C SER A 363 -17.09 -0.01 -0.10
N THR A 364 -16.77 1.24 0.25
CA THR A 364 -17.45 1.98 1.34
C THR A 364 -18.90 2.39 1.01
N THR A 365 -19.30 2.43 -0.26
CA THR A 365 -20.71 2.71 -0.63
C THR A 365 -21.65 1.56 -0.28
N PHE A 366 -21.14 0.33 -0.15
CA PHE A 366 -21.95 -0.85 0.21
C PHE A 366 -21.81 -1.25 1.67
N LEU A 367 -20.73 -0.82 2.29
CA LEU A 367 -20.34 -1.23 3.63
C LEU A 367 -20.67 -0.10 4.59
N SER A 368 -21.97 0.04 4.93
CA SER A 368 -22.44 0.99 5.93
C SER A 368 -22.70 0.29 7.26
N GLY A 369 -22.60 1.06 8.35
CA GLY A 369 -22.91 0.59 9.70
C GLY A 369 -21.88 -0.39 10.25
N THR A 370 -22.35 -1.29 11.11
CA THR A 370 -21.54 -2.18 11.93
C THR A 370 -20.84 -3.29 11.13
N ALA A 371 -21.38 -3.67 9.95
CA ALA A 371 -20.81 -4.68 9.05
C ALA A 371 -19.57 -4.20 8.28
N ALA A 372 -19.35 -2.90 8.18
CA ALA A 372 -18.31 -2.30 7.34
C ALA A 372 -16.90 -2.75 7.77
N ALA A 373 -16.58 -2.68 9.05
CA ALA A 373 -15.23 -2.99 9.53
C ALA A 373 -14.82 -4.45 9.28
N GLY A 374 -15.73 -5.42 9.55
CA GLY A 374 -15.47 -6.82 9.29
C GLY A 374 -15.34 -7.14 7.79
N SER A 375 -16.15 -6.49 6.97
CA SER A 375 -16.10 -6.66 5.51
C SER A 375 -14.82 -6.07 4.91
N ILE A 376 -14.39 -4.88 5.34
CA ILE A 376 -13.13 -4.25 4.92
C ILE A 376 -11.94 -5.15 5.30
N ALA A 377 -11.94 -5.70 6.53
CA ALA A 377 -10.90 -6.60 6.98
C ALA A 377 -10.86 -7.89 6.14
N LEU A 378 -12.01 -8.47 5.81
CA LEU A 378 -12.10 -9.67 4.96
C LEU A 378 -11.61 -9.38 3.54
N ILE A 379 -12.03 -8.27 2.94
CA ILE A 379 -11.59 -7.87 1.60
C ILE A 379 -10.07 -7.70 1.57
N ASN A 380 -9.50 -7.03 2.57
CA ASN A 380 -8.06 -6.85 2.66
C ASN A 380 -7.32 -8.18 2.86
N ALA A 381 -7.80 -9.04 3.75
CA ALA A 381 -7.20 -10.33 4.03
C ALA A 381 -7.20 -11.26 2.79
N VAL A 382 -8.36 -11.41 2.13
CA VAL A 382 -8.48 -12.21 0.90
C VAL A 382 -7.68 -11.57 -0.24
N GLY A 383 -7.69 -10.25 -0.35
CA GLY A 383 -6.88 -9.53 -1.34
C GLY A 383 -5.39 -9.83 -1.20
N ASN A 384 -4.87 -9.85 0.03
CA ASN A 384 -3.45 -10.13 0.31
C ASN A 384 -3.02 -11.54 -0.12
N LEU A 385 -3.94 -12.51 -0.28
CA LEU A 385 -3.64 -13.81 -0.90
C LEU A 385 -3.18 -13.65 -2.37
N GLY A 386 -3.58 -12.57 -3.05
CA GLY A 386 -3.04 -12.21 -4.35
C GLY A 386 -1.52 -11.98 -4.34
N GLY A 387 -0.99 -11.46 -3.22
CA GLY A 387 0.46 -11.32 -3.02
C GLY A 387 1.20 -12.67 -2.89
N ILE A 388 0.50 -13.74 -2.50
CA ILE A 388 1.03 -15.10 -2.53
C ILE A 388 1.00 -15.64 -3.98
N CYS A 389 -0.15 -15.53 -4.64
CA CYS A 389 -0.37 -16.15 -5.94
C CYS A 389 0.38 -15.44 -7.09
N GLY A 390 0.48 -14.10 -7.06
CA GLY A 390 1.07 -13.31 -8.14
C GLY A 390 2.52 -13.71 -8.46
N PRO A 391 3.44 -13.65 -7.49
CA PRO A 391 4.83 -14.09 -7.72
C PRO A 391 4.94 -15.56 -8.13
N VAL A 392 4.12 -16.45 -7.55
CA VAL A 392 4.13 -17.90 -7.91
C VAL A 392 3.75 -18.10 -9.37
N VAL A 393 2.73 -17.41 -9.89
CA VAL A 393 2.34 -17.49 -11.31
C VAL A 393 3.50 -17.06 -12.21
N MET A 394 4.20 -15.99 -11.86
CA MET A 394 5.36 -15.50 -12.63
C MET A 394 6.52 -16.50 -12.59
N GLY A 395 6.88 -16.99 -11.41
CA GLY A 395 7.98 -17.95 -11.27
C GLY A 395 7.68 -19.32 -11.85
N TRP A 396 6.43 -19.77 -11.79
CA TRP A 396 6.00 -20.99 -12.48
C TRP A 396 6.15 -20.85 -14.00
N SER A 397 5.72 -19.72 -14.56
CA SER A 397 5.89 -19.43 -15.99
C SER A 397 7.36 -19.44 -16.39
N GLU A 398 8.22 -18.76 -15.64
CA GLU A 398 9.66 -18.69 -15.90
C GLU A 398 10.33 -20.07 -15.82
N LYS A 399 9.99 -20.89 -14.82
CA LYS A 399 10.53 -22.24 -14.66
C LYS A 399 10.05 -23.22 -15.73
N SER A 400 8.74 -23.25 -15.98
CA SER A 400 8.11 -24.33 -16.78
C SER A 400 8.11 -24.02 -18.27
N LEU A 401 8.10 -22.72 -18.64
CA LEU A 401 7.98 -22.26 -20.02
C LEU A 401 9.21 -21.46 -20.49
N GLY A 402 10.22 -21.29 -19.65
CA GLY A 402 11.45 -20.60 -19.97
C GLY A 402 11.31 -19.06 -20.08
N SER A 403 10.12 -18.50 -19.84
CA SER A 403 9.86 -17.05 -19.87
C SER A 403 8.76 -16.64 -18.91
N THR A 404 8.72 -15.35 -18.58
CA THR A 404 7.65 -14.74 -17.77
C THR A 404 6.40 -14.39 -18.56
N ASP A 405 6.37 -14.60 -19.87
CA ASP A 405 5.32 -14.10 -20.78
C ASP A 405 3.94 -14.64 -20.44
N TRP A 406 3.83 -15.95 -20.24
CA TRP A 406 2.57 -16.56 -19.84
C TRP A 406 2.11 -16.12 -18.47
N GLY A 407 3.05 -15.90 -17.52
CA GLY A 407 2.76 -15.30 -16.24
C GLY A 407 2.12 -13.92 -16.40
N LEU A 408 2.71 -13.06 -17.21
CA LEU A 408 2.17 -11.72 -17.53
C LEU A 408 0.79 -11.79 -18.17
N ARG A 409 0.55 -12.71 -19.11
CA ARG A 409 -0.76 -12.92 -19.76
C ARG A 409 -1.83 -13.39 -18.77
N VAL A 410 -1.47 -14.32 -17.87
CA VAL A 410 -2.39 -14.77 -16.81
C VAL A 410 -2.72 -13.63 -15.86
N LEU A 411 -1.71 -12.84 -15.41
CA LEU A 411 -1.95 -11.66 -14.58
C LEU A 411 -2.84 -10.64 -15.31
N ALA A 412 -2.57 -10.37 -16.59
CA ALA A 412 -3.38 -9.47 -17.42
C ALA A 412 -4.83 -9.90 -17.48
N LEU A 413 -5.08 -11.19 -17.75
CA LEU A 413 -6.43 -11.76 -17.79
C LEU A 413 -7.14 -11.62 -16.44
N MET A 414 -6.48 -11.97 -15.34
CA MET A 414 -7.07 -11.88 -14.00
C MET A 414 -7.41 -10.45 -13.61
N VAL A 415 -6.50 -9.51 -13.86
CA VAL A 415 -6.71 -8.07 -13.61
C VAL A 415 -7.84 -7.52 -14.49
N PHE A 416 -7.90 -7.92 -15.76
CA PHE A 416 -9.00 -7.56 -16.67
C PHE A 416 -10.34 -8.07 -16.16
N LEU A 417 -10.44 -9.36 -15.78
CA LEU A 417 -11.64 -9.96 -15.22
C LEU A 417 -12.08 -9.27 -13.92
N GLY A 418 -11.14 -8.90 -13.06
CA GLY A 418 -11.43 -8.09 -11.87
C GLY A 418 -12.10 -6.77 -12.21
N GLY A 419 -11.64 -6.09 -13.26
CA GLY A 419 -12.27 -4.87 -13.79
C GLY A 419 -13.69 -5.13 -14.32
N VAL A 420 -13.88 -6.20 -15.12
CA VAL A 420 -15.20 -6.57 -15.64
C VAL A 420 -16.19 -6.87 -14.51
N ILE A 421 -15.75 -7.62 -13.49
CA ILE A 421 -16.60 -7.97 -12.35
C ILE A 421 -16.95 -6.71 -11.55
N ALA A 422 -16.00 -5.82 -11.34
CA ALA A 422 -16.23 -4.55 -10.65
C ALA A 422 -17.32 -3.70 -11.35
N THR A 423 -17.39 -3.72 -12.69
CA THR A 423 -18.46 -2.99 -13.41
C THR A 423 -19.84 -3.59 -13.20
N ARG A 424 -19.96 -4.84 -12.80
CA ARG A 424 -21.23 -5.52 -12.57
C ARG A 424 -21.75 -5.40 -11.14
N VAL A 425 -20.94 -4.87 -10.24
CA VAL A 425 -21.38 -4.59 -8.86
C VAL A 425 -22.49 -3.54 -8.90
N LYS A 426 -23.70 -3.93 -8.45
CA LYS A 426 -24.85 -3.03 -8.42
C LYS A 426 -24.70 -2.03 -7.28
N VAL A 427 -24.43 -0.77 -7.59
CA VAL A 427 -24.48 0.34 -6.62
C VAL A 427 -25.94 0.70 -6.43
N LYS A 428 -26.54 0.45 -5.24
CA LYS A 428 -27.77 1.15 -4.88
C LYS A 428 -27.39 2.62 -4.71
N VAL A 429 -27.77 3.45 -5.62
CA VAL A 429 -27.85 4.88 -5.39
C VAL A 429 -29.05 5.06 -4.47
N ASP A 430 -28.83 5.11 -3.15
CA ASP A 430 -29.86 5.59 -2.24
C ASP A 430 -30.19 7.01 -2.70
N GLY A 431 -31.50 7.23 -2.94
CA GLY A 431 -32.02 8.35 -3.67
C GLY A 431 -31.37 9.66 -3.25
N ALA A 432 -30.95 10.42 -4.24
CA ALA A 432 -30.55 11.79 -4.06
C ALA A 432 -31.51 12.44 -3.08
N SER A 433 -30.97 12.90 -1.93
CA SER A 433 -31.70 13.86 -1.10
C SER A 433 -32.17 14.97 -2.05
N LYS A 434 -33.47 14.98 -2.32
CA LYS A 434 -34.09 16.11 -3.05
C LYS A 434 -33.53 17.39 -2.43
N PRO A 435 -33.00 18.30 -3.23
CA PRO A 435 -32.69 19.61 -2.70
C PRO A 435 -34.00 20.11 -2.03
N LEU A 436 -33.90 20.49 -0.76
CA LEU A 436 -34.98 21.15 -0.04
C LEU A 436 -35.40 22.30 -0.94
N SER A 437 -36.57 22.16 -1.55
CA SER A 437 -37.17 23.20 -2.34
C SER A 437 -37.42 24.39 -1.39
N THR A 438 -36.80 25.50 -1.68
CA THR A 438 -36.92 26.78 -0.98
C THR A 438 -38.35 27.32 -1.01
N GLU A 439 -39.32 26.60 -1.53
CA GLU A 439 -40.73 27.00 -1.63
C GLU A 439 -41.58 26.70 -0.38
N GLY A 440 -41.09 25.84 0.55
CA GLY A 440 -41.80 25.49 1.77
C GLY A 440 -41.64 26.49 2.91
N GLN A 441 -40.60 27.33 2.90
CA GLN A 441 -40.36 28.30 3.99
C GLN A 441 -41.04 29.64 3.82
N VAL A 442 -41.64 29.95 2.67
CA VAL A 442 -42.38 31.20 2.43
C VAL A 442 -43.87 31.09 2.76
N ALA A 443 -44.40 29.89 2.91
CA ALA A 443 -45.81 29.68 3.25
C ALA A 443 -46.10 29.73 4.77
N GLU A 444 -45.14 29.42 5.63
CA GLU A 444 -45.32 29.45 7.11
C GLU A 444 -45.06 30.82 7.76
N ALA A 445 -44.53 31.77 7.00
CA ALA A 445 -44.35 33.15 7.50
C ALA A 445 -45.50 34.09 7.16
N ARG A 446 -46.62 33.59 6.64
CA ARG A 446 -47.82 34.36 6.27
C ARG A 446 -49.14 33.86 6.90
N SER A 447 -49.08 32.96 7.85
CA SER A 447 -50.24 32.62 8.70
C SER A 447 -49.95 33.08 10.19
#